data_00a4e104e2dc333c38047552b1571b78
#
_entry.id   00a4e104e2dc333c38047552b1571b78
#
_cell.length_a   1.000
_cell.length_b   1.000
_cell.length_c   1.000
_cell.angle_alpha   90.00
_cell.angle_beta   90.00
_cell.angle_gamma   90.00
#
_symmetry.space_group_name_H-M   'P 1'
#
loop_
_entity.id
_entity.type
_entity.pdbx_description
1 polymer ?
#
loop_
_entity_poly.entity_id
_entity_poly.type
_entity_poly.pdbx_seq_one_letter_code
_entity_poly.pdbx_strand_id
1 'polypeptide(L)'
;MVMKKFILAQCLMLLCFAASAFQQKEVNVWSSAMNKDVLVTVITPDSYNASQSYPVVYILHGFSDNHLKWTERGVVGALVDQYNVLAVMPDGGFSSWYFDSPVMPEYKYETFVSSELIEYMDSHYSTVKDRKGRAITGNSMGGHGAMYNAIRHQDVFGSVGCLSGGVDIRPFPENWDIKKRLGTIEENPENWEKNTIINMTHLLTPGSLNIAIDCGQGDFFYEVNCNLHKKLLEEKIPHEFTSRPGYHNWDYWMNAIKYQFLFFCDRF
;
A
#
# COMPACT_ATOMS: atom_id res chain seq x y z
N MET A 1 -57.34 14.33 -53.33
CA MET A 1 -56.78 15.10 -52.25
C MET A 1 -55.91 14.15 -51.43
N VAL A 2 -54.61 14.11 -51.71
CA VAL A 2 -53.67 13.14 -51.14
C VAL A 2 -52.87 13.83 -50.03
N MET A 3 -53.12 13.42 -48.75
CA MET A 3 -52.35 13.90 -47.63
C MET A 3 -50.97 13.19 -47.59
N LYS A 4 -49.91 13.91 -47.83
CA LYS A 4 -48.54 13.42 -47.63
C LYS A 4 -48.22 13.43 -46.13
N LYS A 5 -48.03 12.23 -45.54
CA LYS A 5 -47.52 12.04 -44.21
C LYS A 5 -46.00 12.27 -44.25
N PHE A 6 -45.53 13.33 -43.59
CA PHE A 6 -44.12 13.52 -43.31
C PHE A 6 -43.73 12.65 -42.11
N ILE A 7 -42.91 11.65 -42.34
CA ILE A 7 -42.26 10.86 -41.28
C ILE A 7 -40.97 11.61 -40.95
N LEU A 8 -40.92 12.26 -39.77
CA LEU A 8 -39.74 12.87 -39.24
C LEU A 8 -38.91 11.77 -38.53
N ALA A 9 -37.87 11.26 -39.20
CA ALA A 9 -36.94 10.34 -38.59
C ALA A 9 -35.99 11.14 -37.68
N GLN A 10 -36.22 11.12 -36.37
CA GLN A 10 -35.26 11.57 -35.39
C GLN A 10 -34.13 10.52 -35.30
N CYS A 11 -32.98 10.81 -35.92
CA CYS A 11 -31.74 10.10 -35.61
C CYS A 11 -31.28 10.51 -34.20
N LEU A 12 -31.54 9.64 -33.22
CA LEU A 12 -30.94 9.72 -31.90
C LEU A 12 -29.47 9.30 -32.07
N MET A 13 -28.55 10.27 -32.20
CA MET A 13 -27.12 10.02 -32.05
C MET A 13 -26.88 9.67 -30.59
N LEU A 14 -26.76 8.36 -30.29
CA LEU A 14 -26.11 7.91 -29.06
C LEU A 14 -24.63 8.30 -29.17
N LEU A 15 -24.26 9.42 -28.58
CA LEU A 15 -22.88 9.69 -28.22
C LEU A 15 -22.50 8.68 -27.15
N CYS A 16 -21.90 7.54 -27.55
CA CYS A 16 -21.11 6.72 -26.64
C CYS A 16 -19.93 7.59 -26.19
N PHE A 17 -20.08 8.26 -25.05
CA PHE A 17 -18.93 8.68 -24.29
C PHE A 17 -18.23 7.38 -23.88
N ALA A 18 -17.11 7.05 -24.53
CA ALA A 18 -16.18 6.11 -23.96
C ALA A 18 -15.81 6.74 -22.61
N ALA A 19 -16.33 6.18 -21.51
CA ALA A 19 -15.85 6.55 -20.20
C ALA A 19 -14.38 6.17 -20.20
N SER A 20 -13.52 7.16 -20.33
CA SER A 20 -12.09 7.01 -20.15
C SER A 20 -11.93 6.50 -18.71
N ALA A 21 -11.10 5.54 -18.52
CA ALA A 21 -10.83 4.92 -17.23
C ALA A 21 -9.34 5.06 -16.95
N PHE A 22 -8.97 5.00 -15.68
CA PHE A 22 -7.58 4.94 -15.26
C PHE A 22 -6.73 4.06 -16.20
N GLN A 23 -5.45 4.38 -16.33
CA GLN A 23 -4.53 3.56 -17.12
C GLN A 23 -3.68 2.69 -16.18
N GLN A 24 -3.61 1.40 -16.47
CA GLN A 24 -2.77 0.45 -15.76
C GLN A 24 -1.60 0.02 -16.66
N LYS A 25 -0.41 0.01 -16.10
CA LYS A 25 0.81 -0.44 -16.76
C LYS A 25 1.65 -1.29 -15.82
N GLU A 26 2.19 -2.38 -16.34
CA GLU A 26 3.24 -3.15 -15.67
C GLU A 26 4.61 -2.67 -16.16
N VAL A 27 5.53 -2.47 -15.25
CA VAL A 27 6.90 -2.05 -15.51
C VAL A 27 7.88 -2.92 -14.75
N ASN A 28 9.07 -3.10 -15.31
CA ASN A 28 10.21 -3.70 -14.62
C ASN A 28 11.04 -2.58 -14.00
N VAL A 29 11.25 -2.65 -12.70
CA VAL A 29 12.14 -1.75 -11.97
C VAL A 29 13.37 -2.53 -11.54
N TRP A 30 14.53 -2.13 -12.05
CA TRP A 30 15.79 -2.75 -11.69
C TRP A 30 16.14 -2.42 -10.23
N SER A 31 16.34 -3.46 -9.42
CA SER A 31 16.87 -3.34 -8.07
C SER A 31 18.37 -3.65 -8.08
N SER A 32 19.17 -2.64 -7.87
CA SER A 32 20.63 -2.78 -7.70
C SER A 32 20.98 -3.54 -6.43
N ALA A 33 20.22 -3.31 -5.37
CA ALA A 33 20.41 -3.95 -4.08
C ALA A 33 20.13 -5.47 -4.11
N MET A 34 19.18 -5.89 -4.98
CA MET A 34 18.83 -7.31 -5.15
C MET A 34 19.40 -7.93 -6.43
N ASN A 35 20.02 -7.13 -7.31
CA ASN A 35 20.53 -7.54 -8.63
C ASN A 35 19.49 -8.28 -9.47
N LYS A 36 18.28 -7.73 -9.56
CA LYS A 36 17.15 -8.29 -10.33
C LYS A 36 16.14 -7.24 -10.73
N ASP A 37 15.33 -7.54 -11.75
CA ASP A 37 14.12 -6.82 -12.05
C ASP A 37 13.01 -7.17 -11.05
N VAL A 38 12.27 -6.16 -10.61
CA VAL A 38 11.06 -6.30 -9.79
C VAL A 38 9.89 -5.79 -10.62
N LEU A 39 8.85 -6.61 -10.78
CA LEU A 39 7.62 -6.21 -11.44
C LEU A 39 6.84 -5.24 -10.57
N VAL A 40 6.34 -4.17 -11.18
CA VAL A 40 5.55 -3.14 -10.51
C VAL A 40 4.35 -2.81 -11.37
N THR A 41 3.15 -2.82 -10.79
CA THR A 41 1.96 -2.26 -11.43
C THR A 41 1.82 -0.79 -11.05
N VAL A 42 1.69 0.07 -12.05
CA VAL A 42 1.42 1.49 -11.87
C VAL A 42 0.05 1.81 -12.45
N ILE A 43 -0.78 2.50 -11.68
CA ILE A 43 -2.05 3.05 -12.15
C ILE A 43 -1.97 4.56 -12.11
N THR A 44 -2.28 5.18 -13.26
CA THR A 44 -2.44 6.63 -13.39
C THR A 44 -3.92 6.97 -13.58
N PRO A 45 -4.41 8.10 -13.07
CA PRO A 45 -5.78 8.53 -13.31
C PRO A 45 -6.00 8.83 -14.80
N ASP A 46 -7.24 8.77 -15.25
CA ASP A 46 -7.62 9.12 -16.61
C ASP A 46 -7.17 10.54 -17.00
N SER A 47 -7.25 11.46 -16.04
CA SER A 47 -6.80 12.85 -16.18
C SER A 47 -5.28 13.03 -16.17
N TYR A 48 -4.47 11.95 -16.10
CA TYR A 48 -3.02 12.06 -15.98
C TYR A 48 -2.40 12.91 -17.08
N ASN A 49 -1.65 13.93 -16.65
CA ASN A 49 -0.94 14.86 -17.52
C ASN A 49 0.47 15.10 -16.97
N ALA A 50 1.48 14.82 -17.75
CA ALA A 50 2.89 14.93 -17.36
C ALA A 50 3.33 16.37 -16.96
N SER A 51 2.51 17.39 -17.24
CA SER A 51 2.77 18.77 -16.80
C SER A 51 2.29 19.09 -15.38
N GLN A 52 1.60 18.14 -14.71
CA GLN A 52 1.11 18.26 -13.34
C GLN A 52 1.80 17.23 -12.45
N SER A 53 1.95 17.55 -11.17
CA SER A 53 2.51 16.60 -10.20
C SER A 53 1.40 15.96 -9.38
N TYR A 54 1.50 14.65 -9.18
CA TYR A 54 0.49 13.82 -8.52
C TYR A 54 1.03 13.21 -7.23
N PRO A 55 0.24 13.18 -6.15
CA PRO A 55 0.55 12.35 -5.00
C PRO A 55 0.57 10.86 -5.38
N VAL A 56 1.30 10.07 -4.60
CA VAL A 56 1.48 8.64 -4.86
C VAL A 56 1.08 7.81 -3.66
N VAL A 57 0.27 6.78 -3.88
CA VAL A 57 -0.05 5.75 -2.89
C VAL A 57 0.64 4.45 -3.28
N TYR A 58 1.64 4.03 -2.50
CA TYR A 58 2.30 2.74 -2.64
C TYR A 58 1.48 1.68 -1.90
N ILE A 59 1.13 0.56 -2.58
CA ILE A 59 0.25 -0.47 -2.02
C ILE A 59 0.93 -1.82 -2.05
N LEU A 60 1.24 -2.35 -0.88
CA LEU A 60 1.99 -3.59 -0.71
C LEU A 60 1.04 -4.79 -0.56
N HIS A 61 1.31 -5.88 -1.26
CA HIS A 61 0.50 -7.09 -1.21
C HIS A 61 0.81 -7.97 0.01
N GLY A 62 -0.07 -8.93 0.32
CA GLY A 62 0.09 -9.89 1.40
C GLY A 62 1.02 -11.06 1.04
N PHE A 63 1.26 -11.95 2.02
CA PHE A 63 2.03 -13.18 1.84
C PHE A 63 1.50 -14.02 0.67
N SER A 64 2.39 -14.56 -0.16
CA SER A 64 2.11 -15.39 -1.34
C SER A 64 1.34 -14.71 -2.49
N ASP A 65 1.05 -13.43 -2.39
CA ASP A 65 0.45 -12.62 -3.45
C ASP A 65 1.54 -12.05 -4.40
N ASN A 66 1.16 -11.10 -5.26
CA ASN A 66 2.04 -10.40 -6.20
C ASN A 66 1.51 -8.99 -6.52
N HIS A 67 2.22 -8.25 -7.38
CA HIS A 67 1.90 -6.88 -7.82
C HIS A 67 0.52 -6.70 -8.47
N LEU A 68 -0.16 -7.76 -8.93
CA LEU A 68 -1.47 -7.70 -9.58
C LEU A 68 -2.64 -7.84 -8.61
N LYS A 69 -2.42 -8.33 -7.40
CA LYS A 69 -3.54 -8.74 -6.51
C LYS A 69 -4.51 -7.60 -6.19
N TRP A 70 -4.01 -6.42 -5.95
CA TRP A 70 -4.88 -5.26 -5.69
C TRP A 70 -5.66 -4.82 -6.93
N THR A 71 -5.08 -4.94 -8.14
CA THR A 71 -5.76 -4.58 -9.38
C THR A 71 -6.80 -5.60 -9.79
N GLU A 72 -6.52 -6.90 -9.60
CA GLU A 72 -7.47 -7.99 -9.83
C GLU A 72 -8.76 -7.84 -9.00
N ARG A 73 -8.72 -7.11 -7.89
CA ARG A 73 -9.88 -6.82 -7.04
C ARG A 73 -10.73 -5.63 -7.53
N GLY A 74 -10.22 -4.85 -8.48
CA GLY A 74 -10.97 -3.82 -9.20
C GLY A 74 -11.30 -2.54 -8.41
N VAL A 75 -10.82 -2.37 -7.17
CA VAL A 75 -11.15 -1.19 -6.36
C VAL A 75 -10.16 -0.04 -6.56
N VAL A 76 -8.88 -0.32 -6.78
CA VAL A 76 -7.80 0.70 -6.75
C VAL A 76 -7.91 1.68 -7.91
N GLY A 77 -8.20 1.21 -9.12
CA GLY A 77 -8.32 2.09 -10.29
C GLY A 77 -9.39 3.18 -10.12
N ALA A 78 -10.56 2.81 -9.60
CA ALA A 78 -11.62 3.78 -9.32
C ALA A 78 -11.22 4.82 -8.24
N LEU A 79 -10.44 4.40 -7.23
CA LEU A 79 -9.92 5.31 -6.21
C LEU A 79 -8.85 6.24 -6.78
N VAL A 80 -8.00 5.75 -7.68
CA VAL A 80 -7.01 6.57 -8.40
C VAL A 80 -7.69 7.68 -9.20
N ASP A 81 -8.75 7.38 -9.95
CA ASP A 81 -9.53 8.39 -10.70
C ASP A 81 -10.25 9.35 -9.75
N GLN A 82 -10.90 8.81 -8.71
CA GLN A 82 -11.68 9.62 -7.75
C GLN A 82 -10.83 10.66 -7.04
N TYR A 83 -9.61 10.29 -6.64
CA TYR A 83 -8.74 11.14 -5.83
C TYR A 83 -7.62 11.81 -6.63
N ASN A 84 -7.52 11.55 -7.93
CA ASN A 84 -6.51 12.09 -8.82
C ASN A 84 -5.06 11.88 -8.31
N VAL A 85 -4.74 10.65 -7.95
CA VAL A 85 -3.45 10.21 -7.44
C VAL A 85 -2.85 9.11 -8.31
N LEU A 86 -1.58 8.77 -8.12
CA LEU A 86 -0.99 7.54 -8.66
C LEU A 86 -1.09 6.41 -7.63
N ALA A 87 -1.28 5.17 -8.09
CA ALA A 87 -1.10 3.98 -7.27
C ALA A 87 0.04 3.13 -7.81
N VAL A 88 0.90 2.63 -6.91
CA VAL A 88 2.11 1.87 -7.25
C VAL A 88 2.13 0.59 -6.42
N MET A 89 2.12 -0.55 -7.09
CA MET A 89 2.02 -1.86 -6.46
C MET A 89 3.22 -2.72 -6.88
N PRO A 90 4.30 -2.74 -6.07
CA PRO A 90 5.46 -3.58 -6.35
C PRO A 90 5.19 -5.04 -6.02
N ASP A 91 5.87 -5.95 -6.73
CA ASP A 91 6.01 -7.34 -6.30
C ASP A 91 6.96 -7.39 -5.09
N GLY A 92 6.43 -7.74 -3.94
CA GLY A 92 7.17 -7.93 -2.69
C GLY A 92 7.75 -9.34 -2.55
N GLY A 93 7.67 -10.17 -3.60
CA GLY A 93 8.02 -11.59 -3.54
C GLY A 93 7.09 -12.38 -2.61
N PHE A 94 7.29 -13.68 -2.57
CA PHE A 94 6.38 -14.60 -1.87
C PHE A 94 6.26 -14.31 -0.36
N SER A 95 7.38 -13.94 0.29
CA SER A 95 7.45 -13.82 1.76
C SER A 95 8.55 -12.87 2.24
N SER A 96 8.76 -11.73 1.57
CA SER A 96 9.84 -10.80 1.93
C SER A 96 9.60 -10.04 3.24
N TRP A 97 8.34 -9.85 3.62
CA TRP A 97 7.93 -8.98 4.72
C TRP A 97 8.37 -7.52 4.56
N TYR A 98 8.89 -7.19 3.36
CA TYR A 98 9.33 -5.84 2.93
C TYR A 98 10.43 -5.21 3.78
N PHE A 99 11.24 -6.03 4.44
CA PHE A 99 12.47 -5.58 5.10
C PHE A 99 13.72 -6.12 4.40
N ASP A 100 14.87 -5.57 4.70
CA ASP A 100 16.16 -6.09 4.29
C ASP A 100 16.53 -7.26 5.19
N SER A 101 16.54 -8.47 4.63
CA SER A 101 16.80 -9.67 5.43
C SER A 101 18.21 -9.66 6.01
N PRO A 102 18.38 -9.86 7.32
CA PRO A 102 19.70 -9.97 7.94
C PRO A 102 20.40 -11.29 7.65
N VAL A 103 19.66 -12.32 7.15
CA VAL A 103 20.18 -13.66 6.89
C VAL A 103 20.18 -14.06 5.41
N MET A 104 19.48 -13.29 4.55
CA MET A 104 19.39 -13.52 3.11
C MET A 104 19.74 -12.25 2.34
N PRO A 105 21.02 -12.07 1.94
CA PRO A 105 21.49 -10.81 1.32
C PRO A 105 20.75 -10.41 0.04
N GLU A 106 20.15 -11.36 -0.67
CA GLU A 106 19.36 -11.14 -1.89
C GLU A 106 17.95 -10.61 -1.62
N TYR A 107 17.52 -10.52 -0.36
CA TYR A 107 16.24 -9.94 0.04
C TYR A 107 16.46 -8.53 0.62
N LYS A 108 16.42 -7.51 -0.24
CA LYS A 108 16.63 -6.09 0.10
C LYS A 108 15.37 -5.26 -0.22
N TYR A 109 14.24 -5.68 0.31
CA TYR A 109 12.95 -5.07 -0.05
C TYR A 109 12.69 -3.76 0.68
N GLU A 110 13.29 -3.50 1.85
CA GLU A 110 13.30 -2.17 2.47
C GLU A 110 14.00 -1.17 1.55
N THR A 111 15.24 -1.48 1.14
CA THR A 111 16.01 -0.65 0.21
C THR A 111 15.25 -0.43 -1.10
N PHE A 112 14.66 -1.49 -1.66
CA PHE A 112 13.89 -1.39 -2.88
C PHE A 112 12.70 -0.43 -2.74
N VAL A 113 11.84 -0.63 -1.73
CA VAL A 113 10.59 0.11 -1.56
C VAL A 113 10.82 1.56 -1.16
N SER A 114 11.78 1.81 -0.26
CA SER A 114 12.01 3.15 0.30
C SER A 114 12.99 4.01 -0.50
N SER A 115 13.76 3.44 -1.42
CA SER A 115 14.77 4.15 -2.20
C SER A 115 14.63 3.91 -3.71
N GLU A 116 14.90 2.70 -4.20
CA GLU A 116 15.01 2.42 -5.64
C GLU A 116 13.68 2.62 -6.37
N LEU A 117 12.56 2.18 -5.79
CA LEU A 117 11.23 2.37 -6.36
C LEU A 117 10.80 3.84 -6.34
N ILE A 118 11.14 4.58 -5.30
CA ILE A 118 10.87 6.02 -5.19
C ILE A 118 11.61 6.78 -6.30
N GLU A 119 12.92 6.51 -6.46
CA GLU A 119 13.73 7.14 -7.52
C GLU A 119 13.19 6.81 -8.92
N TYR A 120 12.81 5.55 -9.15
CA TYR A 120 12.20 5.16 -10.42
C TYR A 120 10.90 5.93 -10.68
N MET A 121 10.00 6.00 -9.71
CA MET A 121 8.72 6.70 -9.86
C MET A 121 8.93 8.20 -10.09
N ASP A 122 9.81 8.83 -9.33
CA ASP A 122 10.09 10.26 -9.44
C ASP A 122 10.82 10.65 -10.75
N SER A 123 11.47 9.68 -11.43
CA SER A 123 12.15 9.92 -12.70
C SER A 123 11.29 9.62 -13.91
N HIS A 124 10.29 8.70 -13.80
CA HIS A 124 9.48 8.25 -14.94
C HIS A 124 8.05 8.78 -14.94
N TYR A 125 7.58 9.30 -13.79
CA TYR A 125 6.23 9.83 -13.63
C TYR A 125 6.26 11.22 -12.98
N SER A 126 5.24 12.01 -13.23
CA SER A 126 5.11 13.36 -12.64
C SER A 126 4.57 13.26 -11.22
N THR A 127 5.43 12.89 -10.28
CA THR A 127 5.10 12.73 -8.87
C THR A 127 5.34 14.02 -8.07
N VAL A 128 4.65 14.18 -6.95
CA VAL A 128 5.05 15.13 -5.90
C VAL A 128 6.27 14.57 -5.19
N LYS A 129 7.44 15.19 -5.43
CA LYS A 129 8.75 14.73 -4.90
C LYS A 129 9.00 15.17 -3.46
N ASP A 130 7.97 15.10 -2.64
CA ASP A 130 7.99 15.45 -1.22
C ASP A 130 7.29 14.34 -0.43
N ARG A 131 7.74 14.08 0.80
CA ARG A 131 7.12 13.08 1.67
C ARG A 131 5.63 13.30 1.90
N LYS A 132 5.17 14.56 1.87
CA LYS A 132 3.77 14.92 2.04
C LYS A 132 2.89 14.41 0.91
N GLY A 133 3.44 14.24 -0.28
CA GLY A 133 2.75 13.65 -1.44
C GLY A 133 2.94 12.13 -1.55
N ARG A 134 3.49 11.45 -0.53
CA ARG A 134 3.71 10.00 -0.56
C ARG A 134 3.05 9.30 0.61
N ALA A 135 2.13 8.40 0.30
CA ALA A 135 1.54 7.47 1.25
C ALA A 135 1.94 6.03 0.90
N ILE A 136 2.04 5.19 1.93
CA ILE A 136 2.28 3.76 1.77
C ILE A 136 1.27 2.97 2.58
N THR A 137 0.74 1.88 2.01
CA THR A 137 -0.22 1.01 2.68
C THR A 137 -0.08 -0.43 2.17
N GLY A 138 -0.81 -1.35 2.75
CA GLY A 138 -0.87 -2.75 2.33
C GLY A 138 -1.65 -3.61 3.29
N ASN A 139 -1.90 -4.85 2.89
CA ASN A 139 -2.62 -5.83 3.69
C ASN A 139 -1.69 -6.90 4.24
N SER A 140 -1.95 -7.39 5.45
CA SER A 140 -1.24 -8.54 6.05
C SER A 140 0.29 -8.31 6.11
N MET A 141 1.09 -9.14 5.41
CA MET A 141 2.53 -8.90 5.20
C MET A 141 2.80 -7.51 4.63
N GLY A 142 1.96 -7.01 3.70
CA GLY A 142 2.07 -5.67 3.14
C GLY A 142 1.71 -4.57 4.15
N GLY A 143 0.80 -4.83 5.08
CA GLY A 143 0.49 -3.93 6.20
C GLY A 143 1.67 -3.78 7.17
N HIS A 144 2.36 -4.90 7.47
CA HIS A 144 3.65 -4.89 8.16
C HIS A 144 4.68 -4.05 7.38
N GLY A 145 4.87 -4.38 6.08
CA GLY A 145 5.85 -3.71 5.23
C GLY A 145 5.61 -2.20 5.10
N ALA A 146 4.35 -1.78 5.02
CA ALA A 146 4.00 -0.36 4.96
C ALA A 146 4.39 0.36 6.25
N MET A 147 4.01 -0.17 7.41
CA MET A 147 4.39 0.39 8.72
C MET A 147 5.91 0.39 8.91
N TYR A 148 6.57 -0.72 8.57
CA TYR A 148 8.01 -0.89 8.69
C TYR A 148 8.76 0.18 7.92
N ASN A 149 8.45 0.32 6.62
CA ASN A 149 9.13 1.29 5.77
C ASN A 149 8.80 2.73 6.17
N ALA A 150 7.55 3.06 6.47
CA ALA A 150 7.18 4.42 6.82
C ALA A 150 7.77 4.89 8.15
N ILE A 151 7.83 4.04 9.18
CA ILE A 151 8.43 4.39 10.47
C ILE A 151 9.94 4.60 10.34
N ARG A 152 10.62 3.82 9.52
CA ARG A 152 12.07 3.91 9.33
C ARG A 152 12.48 5.02 8.35
N HIS A 153 11.61 5.34 7.40
CA HIS A 153 11.86 6.32 6.32
C HIS A 153 10.81 7.45 6.36
N GLN A 154 10.71 8.14 7.51
CA GLN A 154 9.81 9.27 7.72
C GLN A 154 10.15 10.48 6.86
N ASP A 155 11.34 10.54 6.30
CA ASP A 155 11.79 11.51 5.31
C ASP A 155 11.24 11.20 3.90
N VAL A 156 10.85 9.96 3.64
CA VAL A 156 10.30 9.50 2.35
C VAL A 156 8.77 9.51 2.34
N PHE A 157 8.14 8.99 3.39
CA PHE A 157 6.68 8.84 3.49
C PHE A 157 6.09 9.80 4.51
N GLY A 158 5.01 10.51 4.14
CA GLY A 158 4.25 11.40 5.02
C GLY A 158 3.07 10.73 5.69
N SER A 159 2.52 9.68 5.06
CA SER A 159 1.35 8.96 5.54
C SER A 159 1.51 7.45 5.39
N VAL A 160 0.97 6.70 6.36
CA VAL A 160 0.97 5.23 6.33
C VAL A 160 -0.38 4.66 6.69
N GLY A 161 -0.77 3.62 5.97
CA GLY A 161 -1.91 2.77 6.26
C GLY A 161 -1.48 1.34 6.58
N CYS A 162 -2.23 0.68 7.44
CA CYS A 162 -2.02 -0.71 7.81
C CYS A 162 -3.37 -1.45 7.77
N LEU A 163 -3.53 -2.39 6.86
CA LEU A 163 -4.72 -3.23 6.76
C LEU A 163 -4.39 -4.62 7.32
N SER A 164 -4.89 -4.93 8.50
CA SER A 164 -4.66 -6.25 9.14
C SER A 164 -3.18 -6.63 9.15
N GLY A 165 -2.28 -5.71 9.47
CA GLY A 165 -0.84 -5.95 9.39
C GLY A 165 -0.32 -6.86 10.51
N GLY A 166 0.73 -7.65 10.21
CA GLY A 166 1.48 -8.40 11.20
C GLY A 166 2.39 -7.49 12.04
N VAL A 167 1.80 -6.57 12.82
CA VAL A 167 2.54 -5.52 13.54
C VAL A 167 3.31 -6.02 14.77
N ASP A 168 3.01 -7.22 15.25
CA ASP A 168 3.86 -8.02 16.10
C ASP A 168 3.96 -9.42 15.51
N ILE A 169 5.14 -9.78 15.00
CA ILE A 169 5.39 -11.05 14.32
C ILE A 169 5.87 -12.15 15.27
N ARG A 170 6.27 -11.80 16.50
CA ARG A 170 6.88 -12.72 17.47
C ARG A 170 5.97 -13.85 17.94
N PRO A 171 4.62 -13.65 18.05
CA PRO A 171 3.69 -14.75 18.36
C PRO A 171 3.56 -15.81 17.26
N PHE A 172 4.15 -15.58 16.07
CA PHE A 172 3.94 -16.40 14.88
C PHE A 172 5.27 -16.93 14.28
N PRO A 173 6.20 -17.52 15.06
CA PRO A 173 7.56 -17.81 14.61
C PRO A 173 7.63 -18.86 13.49
N GLU A 174 6.63 -19.74 13.39
CA GLU A 174 6.57 -20.79 12.37
C GLU A 174 5.77 -20.41 11.12
N ASN A 175 5.14 -19.22 11.11
CA ASN A 175 4.20 -18.83 10.06
C ASN A 175 4.87 -18.00 8.96
N TRP A 176 4.29 -18.08 7.75
CA TRP A 176 4.54 -17.19 6.61
C TRP A 176 6.02 -16.95 6.28
N ASP A 177 6.84 -17.97 6.46
CA ASP A 177 8.28 -17.95 6.15
C ASP A 177 9.09 -16.84 6.90
N ILE A 178 8.58 -16.24 7.95
CA ILE A 178 9.27 -15.18 8.69
C ILE A 178 10.65 -15.66 9.13
N LYS A 179 10.75 -16.86 9.69
CA LYS A 179 12.03 -17.43 10.12
C LYS A 179 13.03 -17.65 8.98
N LYS A 180 12.58 -17.81 7.74
CA LYS A 180 13.49 -17.87 6.58
C LYS A 180 14.16 -16.53 6.31
N ARG A 181 13.55 -15.43 6.73
CA ARG A 181 14.04 -14.07 6.52
C ARG A 181 14.79 -13.50 7.71
N LEU A 182 14.50 -13.96 8.93
CA LEU A 182 15.08 -13.43 10.16
C LEU A 182 16.00 -14.44 10.89
N GLY A 183 16.03 -15.71 10.46
CA GLY A 183 16.52 -16.83 11.27
C GLY A 183 15.47 -17.27 12.29
N THR A 184 15.72 -18.36 13.01
CA THR A 184 14.80 -18.78 14.08
C THR A 184 14.78 -17.75 15.21
N ILE A 185 13.67 -17.61 15.91
CA ILE A 185 13.55 -16.63 17.01
C ILE A 185 14.49 -16.98 18.19
N GLU A 186 14.73 -18.28 18.40
CA GLU A 186 15.61 -18.79 19.43
C GLU A 186 17.09 -18.45 19.19
N GLU A 187 17.54 -18.55 17.94
CA GLU A 187 18.94 -18.28 17.56
C GLU A 187 19.20 -16.83 17.21
N ASN A 188 18.15 -16.09 16.78
CA ASN A 188 18.27 -14.73 16.27
C ASN A 188 17.22 -13.79 16.89
N PRO A 189 17.03 -13.76 18.22
CA PRO A 189 15.97 -12.96 18.85
C PRO A 189 16.06 -11.47 18.51
N GLU A 190 17.25 -10.93 18.36
CA GLU A 190 17.43 -9.52 17.99
C GLU A 190 16.90 -9.18 16.61
N ASN A 191 16.96 -10.11 15.65
CA ASN A 191 16.40 -9.89 14.32
C ASN A 191 14.88 -9.74 14.40
N TRP A 192 14.22 -10.54 15.23
CA TRP A 192 12.78 -10.45 15.45
C TRP A 192 12.40 -9.16 16.17
N GLU A 193 13.13 -8.79 17.22
CA GLU A 193 12.88 -7.54 17.96
C GLU A 193 13.02 -6.31 17.05
N LYS A 194 14.08 -6.25 16.22
CA LYS A 194 14.38 -5.13 15.33
C LYS A 194 13.40 -5.00 14.15
N ASN A 195 12.75 -6.10 13.76
CA ASN A 195 11.83 -6.13 12.61
C ASN A 195 10.35 -6.25 13.02
N THR A 196 10.03 -6.07 14.30
CA THR A 196 8.67 -6.06 14.84
C THR A 196 8.17 -4.63 15.06
N ILE A 197 7.06 -4.27 14.40
CA ILE A 197 6.56 -2.88 14.34
C ILE A 197 6.29 -2.30 15.73
N ILE A 198 5.64 -3.04 16.62
CA ILE A 198 5.31 -2.54 17.96
C ILE A 198 6.56 -2.15 18.77
N ASN A 199 7.73 -2.68 18.43
CA ASN A 199 8.99 -2.32 19.08
C ASN A 199 9.66 -1.07 18.44
N MET A 200 9.16 -0.62 17.28
CA MET A 200 9.71 0.54 16.55
C MET A 200 9.04 1.86 16.90
N THR A 201 8.02 1.86 17.73
CA THR A 201 7.26 3.08 18.07
C THR A 201 8.12 4.17 18.68
N HIS A 202 9.25 3.82 19.32
CA HIS A 202 10.24 4.76 19.84
C HIS A 202 10.91 5.63 18.77
N LEU A 203 10.81 5.26 17.49
CA LEU A 203 11.31 6.06 16.35
C LEU A 203 10.33 7.17 15.94
N LEU A 204 9.07 7.09 16.41
CA LEU A 204 8.04 8.07 16.11
C LEU A 204 8.10 9.25 17.09
N THR A 205 7.84 10.43 16.56
CA THR A 205 7.52 11.61 17.36
C THR A 205 6.12 12.10 17.00
N PRO A 206 5.37 12.74 17.92
CA PRO A 206 4.03 13.23 17.63
C PRO A 206 3.99 14.09 16.37
N GLY A 207 3.17 13.69 15.37
CA GLY A 207 3.02 14.40 14.11
C GLY A 207 4.12 14.15 13.07
N SER A 208 5.09 13.28 13.33
CA SER A 208 6.11 12.93 12.34
C SER A 208 5.59 12.10 11.17
N LEU A 209 4.51 11.34 11.39
CA LEU A 209 3.87 10.48 10.40
C LEU A 209 2.36 10.46 10.63
N ASN A 210 1.56 10.55 9.57
CA ASN A 210 0.12 10.31 9.62
C ASN A 210 -0.13 8.80 9.56
N ILE A 211 -0.81 8.23 10.57
CA ILE A 211 -0.96 6.79 10.73
C ILE A 211 -2.44 6.40 10.73
N ALA A 212 -2.83 5.42 9.89
CA ALA A 212 -4.15 4.81 9.89
C ALA A 212 -4.04 3.28 9.99
N ILE A 213 -4.60 2.69 11.02
CA ILE A 213 -4.63 1.24 11.27
C ILE A 213 -6.06 0.75 11.13
N ASP A 214 -6.28 -0.33 10.40
CA ASP A 214 -7.61 -0.90 10.17
C ASP A 214 -7.53 -2.43 10.23
N CYS A 215 -8.28 -3.06 11.15
CA CYS A 215 -8.25 -4.50 11.35
C CYS A 215 -9.62 -5.07 11.71
N GLY A 216 -9.99 -6.17 11.05
CA GLY A 216 -11.25 -6.89 11.32
C GLY A 216 -11.25 -7.54 12.70
N GLN A 217 -12.40 -7.49 13.38
CA GLN A 217 -12.54 -8.04 14.75
C GLN A 217 -12.39 -9.58 14.82
N GLY A 218 -12.62 -10.29 13.71
CA GLY A 218 -12.39 -11.73 13.60
C GLY A 218 -11.06 -12.10 12.96
N ASP A 219 -10.17 -11.13 12.75
CA ASP A 219 -8.85 -11.33 12.16
C ASP A 219 -7.87 -11.93 13.18
N PHE A 220 -7.02 -12.85 12.76
CA PHE A 220 -6.02 -13.45 13.66
C PHE A 220 -4.92 -12.45 14.07
N PHE A 221 -4.75 -11.34 13.35
CA PHE A 221 -3.88 -10.23 13.76
C PHE A 221 -4.61 -9.14 14.55
N TYR A 222 -5.90 -9.33 14.88
CA TYR A 222 -6.67 -8.30 15.59
C TYR A 222 -6.03 -7.89 16.91
N GLU A 223 -5.65 -8.86 17.74
CA GLU A 223 -5.06 -8.60 19.06
C GLU A 223 -3.75 -7.80 18.96
N VAL A 224 -2.84 -8.19 18.04
CA VAL A 224 -1.57 -7.47 17.88
C VAL A 224 -1.75 -6.05 17.36
N ASN A 225 -2.78 -5.81 16.52
CA ASN A 225 -3.14 -4.45 16.08
C ASN A 225 -3.77 -3.62 17.22
N CYS A 226 -4.60 -4.21 18.06
CA CYS A 226 -5.11 -3.56 19.28
C CYS A 226 -3.98 -3.20 20.26
N ASN A 227 -2.98 -4.07 20.41
CA ASN A 227 -1.82 -3.81 21.26
C ASN A 227 -0.96 -2.65 20.72
N LEU A 228 -0.75 -2.59 19.40
CA LEU A 228 -0.08 -1.44 18.79
C LEU A 228 -0.87 -0.14 18.99
N HIS A 229 -2.19 -0.15 18.74
CA HIS A 229 -3.07 0.99 19.02
C HIS A 229 -2.92 1.50 20.44
N LYS A 230 -3.02 0.60 21.42
CA LYS A 230 -2.88 0.92 22.85
C LYS A 230 -1.51 1.55 23.16
N LYS A 231 -0.44 0.97 22.63
CA LYS A 231 0.91 1.49 22.81
C LYS A 231 1.08 2.89 22.22
N LEU A 232 0.57 3.12 21.02
CA LEU A 232 0.63 4.46 20.38
C LEU A 232 -0.14 5.52 21.21
N LEU A 233 -1.27 5.14 21.83
CA LEU A 233 -2.00 6.02 22.76
C LEU A 233 -1.17 6.35 24.00
N GLU A 234 -0.53 5.34 24.62
CA GLU A 234 0.33 5.50 25.80
C GLU A 234 1.52 6.43 25.49
N GLU A 235 2.10 6.30 24.30
CA GLU A 235 3.22 7.12 23.80
C GLU A 235 2.77 8.49 23.23
N LYS A 236 1.45 8.76 23.21
CA LYS A 236 0.83 9.99 22.68
C LYS A 236 1.16 10.24 21.20
N ILE A 237 1.29 9.17 20.41
CA ILE A 237 1.45 9.24 18.97
C ILE A 237 0.06 9.33 18.32
N PRO A 238 -0.27 10.44 17.63
CA PRO A 238 -1.55 10.60 16.94
C PRO A 238 -1.72 9.56 15.83
N HIS A 239 -2.85 8.86 15.82
CA HIS A 239 -3.18 7.87 14.79
C HIS A 239 -4.69 7.63 14.74
N GLU A 240 -5.17 7.13 13.60
CA GLU A 240 -6.51 6.58 13.46
C GLU A 240 -6.47 5.05 13.63
N PHE A 241 -7.40 4.52 14.42
CA PHE A 241 -7.60 3.08 14.57
C PHE A 241 -9.05 2.75 14.26
N THR A 242 -9.26 1.93 13.23
CA THR A 242 -10.58 1.46 12.82
C THR A 242 -10.69 -0.04 13.04
N SER A 243 -11.78 -0.45 13.68
CA SER A 243 -12.12 -1.85 13.91
C SER A 243 -13.58 -2.10 13.54
N ARG A 244 -13.81 -3.08 12.66
CA ARG A 244 -15.13 -3.46 12.17
C ARG A 244 -15.30 -4.98 12.22
N PRO A 245 -16.55 -5.50 12.22
CA PRO A 245 -16.79 -6.91 11.97
C PRO A 245 -16.16 -7.34 10.64
N GLY A 246 -15.39 -8.41 10.65
CA GLY A 246 -14.69 -8.94 9.48
C GLY A 246 -13.49 -9.78 9.84
N TYR A 247 -12.89 -10.41 8.84
CA TYR A 247 -11.84 -11.41 8.98
C TYR A 247 -10.62 -11.03 8.13
N HIS A 248 -9.55 -11.84 8.20
CA HIS A 248 -8.32 -11.69 7.41
C HIS A 248 -8.56 -12.10 5.96
N ASN A 249 -9.27 -11.28 5.18
CA ASN A 249 -9.65 -11.61 3.81
C ASN A 249 -9.83 -10.37 2.92
N TRP A 250 -9.92 -10.63 1.62
CA TRP A 250 -10.05 -9.60 0.61
C TRP A 250 -11.35 -8.80 0.71
N ASP A 251 -12.47 -9.39 1.15
CA ASP A 251 -13.74 -8.67 1.32
C ASP A 251 -13.58 -7.53 2.33
N TYR A 252 -12.84 -7.79 3.41
CA TYR A 252 -12.51 -6.76 4.39
C TYR A 252 -11.59 -5.69 3.82
N TRP A 253 -10.49 -6.09 3.19
CA TRP A 253 -9.47 -5.15 2.70
C TRP A 253 -9.96 -4.28 1.55
N MET A 254 -10.77 -4.80 0.63
CA MET A 254 -11.39 -4.00 -0.44
C MET A 254 -12.31 -2.89 0.08
N ASN A 255 -12.94 -3.10 1.22
CA ASN A 255 -13.71 -2.06 1.88
C ASN A 255 -12.81 -1.08 2.62
N ALA A 256 -11.86 -1.58 3.40
CA ALA A 256 -10.98 -0.79 4.26
C ALA A 256 -10.04 0.14 3.47
N ILE A 257 -9.53 -0.27 2.31
CA ILE A 257 -8.65 0.55 1.47
C ILE A 257 -9.29 1.88 1.05
N LYS A 258 -10.61 1.93 0.89
CA LYS A 258 -11.35 3.15 0.54
C LYS A 258 -11.20 4.24 1.61
N TYR A 259 -11.24 3.85 2.87
CA TYR A 259 -11.06 4.77 3.99
C TYR A 259 -9.62 5.23 4.12
N GLN A 260 -8.65 4.38 3.77
CA GLN A 260 -7.25 4.77 3.75
C GLN A 260 -6.95 5.76 2.60
N PHE A 261 -7.54 5.58 1.41
CA PHE A 261 -7.42 6.60 0.35
C PHE A 261 -8.00 7.94 0.79
N LEU A 262 -9.18 7.94 1.40
CA LEU A 262 -9.74 9.17 1.98
C LEU A 262 -8.78 9.80 3.00
N PHE A 263 -8.28 9.00 3.95
CA PHE A 263 -7.32 9.44 4.96
C PHE A 263 -6.06 10.08 4.36
N PHE A 264 -5.49 9.49 3.31
CA PHE A 264 -4.30 10.02 2.66
C PHE A 264 -4.59 11.31 1.90
N CYS A 265 -5.67 11.32 1.10
CA CYS A 265 -5.97 12.43 0.22
C CYS A 265 -6.38 13.71 0.97
N ASP A 266 -6.90 13.57 2.20
CA ASP A 266 -7.14 14.71 3.09
C ASP A 266 -5.84 15.31 3.67
N ARG A 267 -4.68 14.67 3.45
CA ARG A 267 -3.38 15.03 4.04
C ARG A 267 -2.26 15.30 3.02
N PHE A 268 -2.54 15.12 1.74
CA PHE A 268 -1.63 15.44 0.61
C PHE A 268 -1.50 16.95 0.34
#